data_f1beb131f326e71cac202466c72c9b6e
#
_entry.id   f1beb131f326e71cac202466c72c9b6e
#
_cell.length_a   1.000
_cell.length_b   1.000
_cell.length_c   1.000
_cell.angle_alpha   90.00
_cell.angle_beta   90.00
_cell.angle_gamma   90.00
#
_symmetry.space_group_name_H-M   'P 1'
#
loop_
_entity.id
_entity.type
_entity.pdbx_description
1 polymer ?
#
loop_
_entity_poly.entity_id
_entity_poly.type
_entity_poly.pdbx_seq_one_letter_code
_entity_poly.pdbx_strand_id
1 'polypeptide(L)'
;AKVIDEVNETETDSNLSLKVISGISEKDSEKLNELSANNKEQMQELTETAVQNAENTSEDSQLIANVVAVVSDEVVNEIMEEVSKISTDEKQSLSAQVLKAIVDTDADKIEIINDDVKETMIEQTIESAKNQQEGTGILQSQDMTSIVSDIIVNTDTETASKIINEINDT
;
A
#
# COMPACT_ATOMS: atom_id res chain seq x y z
N ALA A 1 -20.27 -13.07 -4.12
CA ALA A 1 -20.24 -13.60 -2.76
C ALA A 1 -19.55 -14.98 -2.74
N LYS A 2 -20.15 -16.08 -3.19
CA LYS A 2 -19.58 -17.44 -3.09
C LYS A 2 -18.14 -17.62 -3.57
N VAL A 3 -17.73 -16.97 -4.67
CA VAL A 3 -16.37 -17.10 -5.22
C VAL A 3 -15.37 -16.34 -4.32
N ILE A 4 -15.77 -15.21 -3.77
CA ILE A 4 -14.94 -14.43 -2.84
C ILE A 4 -14.75 -15.20 -1.54
N ASP A 5 -15.84 -15.78 -1.00
CA ASP A 5 -15.77 -16.60 0.21
C ASP A 5 -14.83 -17.81 0.01
N GLU A 6 -14.88 -18.48 -1.17
CA GLU A 6 -13.98 -19.58 -1.52
C GLU A 6 -12.51 -19.13 -1.66
N VAL A 7 -12.24 -17.93 -2.16
CA VAL A 7 -10.88 -17.38 -2.24
C VAL A 7 -10.32 -17.14 -0.83
N ASN A 8 -11.12 -16.56 0.06
CA ASN A 8 -10.73 -16.32 1.45
C ASN A 8 -10.45 -17.61 2.23
N GLU A 9 -11.18 -18.71 1.94
CA GLU A 9 -11.00 -20.00 2.62
C GLU A 9 -9.84 -20.85 2.07
N THR A 10 -9.31 -20.53 0.88
CA THR A 10 -8.35 -21.42 0.16
C THR A 10 -6.89 -21.04 0.37
N GLU A 11 -6.58 -20.16 1.32
CA GLU A 11 -5.22 -19.64 1.51
C GLU A 11 -4.21 -20.70 1.97
N THR A 12 -3.64 -21.38 1.00
CA THR A 12 -2.39 -22.16 1.17
C THR A 12 -1.28 -21.65 0.25
N ASP A 13 -1.54 -20.63 -0.59
CA ASP A 13 -0.56 -20.15 -1.55
C ASP A 13 -0.50 -18.62 -1.55
N SER A 14 0.70 -18.10 -1.45
CA SER A 14 1.06 -16.69 -1.37
C SER A 14 0.14 -15.76 -2.18
N ASN A 15 -0.73 -15.05 -1.46
CA ASN A 15 -1.43 -13.87 -1.91
C ASN A 15 -2.42 -14.07 -3.08
N LEU A 16 -3.20 -15.17 -3.06
CA LEU A 16 -4.23 -15.42 -4.05
C LEU A 16 -5.26 -14.26 -4.07
N SER A 17 -5.66 -13.76 -2.91
CA SER A 17 -6.63 -12.67 -2.76
C SER A 17 -6.18 -11.42 -3.50
N LEU A 18 -4.93 -11.00 -3.31
CA LEU A 18 -4.36 -9.83 -3.98
C LEU A 18 -4.27 -10.03 -5.50
N LYS A 19 -3.83 -11.21 -5.94
CA LYS A 19 -3.77 -11.57 -7.37
C LYS A 19 -5.15 -11.58 -8.03
N VAL A 20 -6.17 -12.04 -7.33
CA VAL A 20 -7.56 -12.03 -7.82
C VAL A 20 -8.08 -10.61 -7.93
N ILE A 21 -7.92 -9.77 -6.90
CA ILE A 21 -8.35 -8.37 -6.94
C ILE A 21 -7.62 -7.62 -8.06
N SER A 22 -6.30 -7.74 -8.13
CA SER A 22 -5.50 -7.12 -9.19
C SER A 22 -5.91 -7.60 -10.58
N GLY A 23 -6.13 -8.91 -10.75
CA GLY A 23 -6.59 -9.47 -12.00
C GLY A 23 -7.99 -9.00 -12.43
N ILE A 24 -8.88 -8.70 -11.47
CA ILE A 24 -10.18 -8.06 -11.77
C ILE A 24 -9.94 -6.60 -12.17
N SER A 25 -9.12 -5.87 -11.44
CA SER A 25 -8.84 -4.47 -11.71
C SER A 25 -8.27 -4.24 -13.12
N GLU A 26 -7.37 -5.11 -13.55
CA GLU A 26 -6.76 -5.05 -14.88
C GLU A 26 -7.75 -5.36 -16.02
N LYS A 27 -8.72 -6.23 -15.76
CA LYS A 27 -9.66 -6.69 -16.77
C LYS A 27 -10.93 -5.85 -16.85
N ASP A 28 -11.42 -5.39 -15.72
CA ASP A 28 -12.69 -4.67 -15.58
C ASP A 28 -12.71 -3.91 -14.24
N SER A 29 -12.16 -2.71 -14.24
CA SER A 29 -12.12 -1.84 -13.04
C SER A 29 -13.52 -1.39 -12.61
N GLU A 30 -14.46 -1.20 -13.56
CA GLU A 30 -15.85 -0.87 -13.22
C GLU A 30 -16.49 -2.01 -12.43
N LYS A 31 -16.19 -3.25 -12.81
CA LYS A 31 -16.67 -4.43 -12.08
C LYS A 31 -16.12 -4.52 -10.67
N LEU A 32 -14.86 -4.15 -10.45
CA LEU A 32 -14.28 -4.11 -9.11
C LEU A 32 -15.00 -3.07 -8.23
N ASN A 33 -15.24 -1.87 -8.75
CA ASN A 33 -16.00 -0.83 -8.06
C ASN A 33 -17.45 -1.25 -7.76
N GLU A 34 -18.13 -1.90 -8.71
CA GLU A 34 -19.47 -2.47 -8.47
C GLU A 34 -19.48 -3.53 -7.36
N LEU A 35 -18.48 -4.40 -7.32
CA LEU A 35 -18.34 -5.43 -6.29
C LEU A 35 -18.10 -4.79 -4.92
N SER A 36 -17.23 -3.78 -4.83
CA SER A 36 -16.96 -3.04 -3.60
C SER A 36 -18.22 -2.33 -3.09
N ALA A 37 -19.00 -1.72 -3.96
CA ALA A 37 -20.25 -1.04 -3.59
C ALA A 37 -21.38 -1.99 -3.15
N ASN A 38 -21.51 -3.16 -3.80
CA ASN A 38 -22.64 -4.08 -3.60
C ASN A 38 -22.34 -5.22 -2.60
N ASN A 39 -21.07 -5.48 -2.30
CA ASN A 39 -20.62 -6.56 -1.43
C ASN A 39 -19.54 -6.04 -0.46
N LYS A 40 -19.80 -4.93 0.21
CA LYS A 40 -18.82 -4.17 1.00
C LYS A 40 -18.10 -5.05 2.03
N GLU A 41 -18.83 -5.82 2.84
CA GLU A 41 -18.23 -6.70 3.87
C GLU A 41 -17.26 -7.72 3.24
N GLN A 42 -17.70 -8.42 2.19
CA GLN A 42 -16.86 -9.46 1.55
C GLN A 42 -15.65 -8.85 0.84
N MET A 43 -15.80 -7.66 0.25
CA MET A 43 -14.69 -6.98 -0.41
C MET A 43 -13.70 -6.42 0.61
N GLN A 44 -14.18 -5.91 1.73
CA GLN A 44 -13.34 -5.48 2.83
C GLN A 44 -12.55 -6.66 3.39
N GLU A 45 -13.19 -7.78 3.71
CA GLU A 45 -12.52 -9.00 4.18
C GLU A 45 -11.49 -9.53 3.18
N LEU A 46 -11.82 -9.53 1.88
CA LEU A 46 -10.90 -9.93 0.83
C LEU A 46 -9.69 -8.98 0.75
N THR A 47 -9.91 -7.68 0.90
CA THR A 47 -8.86 -6.66 0.91
C THR A 47 -7.97 -6.79 2.13
N GLU A 48 -8.56 -6.91 3.32
CA GLU A 48 -7.83 -7.14 4.57
C GLU A 48 -6.94 -8.39 4.44
N THR A 49 -7.51 -9.50 3.99
CA THR A 49 -6.78 -10.76 3.77
C THR A 49 -5.66 -10.58 2.75
N ALA A 50 -5.93 -9.90 1.64
CA ALA A 50 -4.95 -9.64 0.59
C ALA A 50 -3.75 -8.84 1.10
N VAL A 51 -4.01 -7.79 1.88
CA VAL A 51 -2.97 -6.94 2.45
C VAL A 51 -2.23 -7.66 3.60
N GLN A 52 -2.94 -8.40 4.46
CA GLN A 52 -2.34 -9.18 5.55
C GLN A 52 -1.37 -10.25 5.07
N ASN A 53 -1.64 -10.84 3.91
CA ASN A 53 -0.78 -11.84 3.30
C ASN A 53 0.24 -11.25 2.32
N ALA A 54 0.20 -9.93 2.08
CA ALA A 54 1.21 -9.27 1.27
C ALA A 54 2.57 -9.45 1.93
N GLU A 55 3.50 -10.03 1.18
CA GLU A 55 4.91 -10.03 1.54
C GLU A 55 5.48 -8.65 1.22
N ASN A 56 6.55 -8.30 1.90
CA ASN A 56 7.26 -7.07 1.63
C ASN A 56 8.09 -7.20 0.35
N THR A 57 7.41 -7.34 -0.78
CA THR A 57 8.01 -7.50 -2.10
C THR A 57 7.58 -6.38 -3.04
N SER A 58 8.40 -6.07 -4.00
CA SER A 58 8.06 -5.13 -5.07
C SER A 58 6.86 -5.63 -5.90
N GLU A 59 6.68 -6.95 -6.03
CA GLU A 59 5.55 -7.54 -6.77
C GLU A 59 4.24 -7.26 -6.05
N ASP A 60 4.12 -7.57 -4.76
CA ASP A 60 2.89 -7.36 -3.99
C ASP A 60 2.55 -5.85 -3.88
N SER A 61 3.55 -5.01 -3.67
CA SER A 61 3.36 -3.56 -3.63
C SER A 61 2.86 -3.01 -4.96
N GLN A 62 3.34 -3.53 -6.08
CA GLN A 62 2.84 -3.15 -7.41
C GLN A 62 1.41 -3.64 -7.65
N LEU A 63 1.05 -4.84 -7.19
CA LEU A 63 -0.32 -5.34 -7.27
C LEU A 63 -1.28 -4.46 -6.45
N ILE A 64 -0.89 -4.05 -5.24
CA ILE A 64 -1.67 -3.11 -4.42
C ILE A 64 -1.84 -1.77 -5.15
N ALA A 65 -0.77 -1.20 -5.70
CA ALA A 65 -0.83 0.06 -6.43
C ALA A 65 -1.74 -0.01 -7.67
N ASN A 66 -1.70 -1.11 -8.41
CA ASN A 66 -2.57 -1.33 -9.56
C ASN A 66 -4.06 -1.36 -9.15
N VAL A 67 -4.39 -1.94 -8.01
CA VAL A 67 -5.75 -1.92 -7.45
C VAL A 67 -6.14 -0.50 -7.06
N VAL A 68 -5.29 0.19 -6.29
CA VAL A 68 -5.50 1.57 -5.82
C VAL A 68 -5.75 2.53 -6.98
N ALA A 69 -5.05 2.38 -8.09
CA ALA A 69 -5.20 3.25 -9.25
C ALA A 69 -6.63 3.27 -9.85
N VAL A 70 -7.41 2.20 -9.65
CA VAL A 70 -8.70 2.04 -10.34
C VAL A 70 -9.92 1.95 -9.43
N VAL A 71 -9.73 1.80 -8.12
CA VAL A 71 -10.84 1.73 -7.16
C VAL A 71 -11.30 3.11 -6.69
N SER A 72 -12.47 3.17 -6.07
CA SER A 72 -13.01 4.40 -5.47
C SER A 72 -12.16 4.88 -4.30
N ASP A 73 -12.25 6.18 -3.98
CA ASP A 73 -11.51 6.80 -2.89
C ASP A 73 -11.76 6.13 -1.52
N GLU A 74 -12.98 5.64 -1.29
CA GLU A 74 -13.33 4.89 -0.08
C GLU A 74 -12.51 3.61 0.02
N VAL A 75 -12.41 2.84 -1.08
CA VAL A 75 -11.63 1.59 -1.12
C VAL A 75 -10.13 1.86 -1.05
N VAL A 76 -9.64 2.94 -1.65
CA VAL A 76 -8.25 3.39 -1.48
C VAL A 76 -7.92 3.55 -0.01
N ASN A 77 -8.75 4.28 0.74
CA ASN A 77 -8.53 4.54 2.16
C ASN A 77 -8.59 3.25 3.00
N GLU A 78 -9.52 2.32 2.71
CA GLU A 78 -9.58 1.01 3.36
C GLU A 78 -8.27 0.22 3.14
N ILE A 79 -7.78 0.15 1.90
CA ILE A 79 -6.52 -0.54 1.56
C ILE A 79 -5.33 0.09 2.30
N MET A 80 -5.22 1.42 2.25
CA MET A 80 -4.08 2.11 2.87
C MET A 80 -4.09 2.02 4.40
N GLU A 81 -5.27 2.05 5.01
CA GLU A 81 -5.43 1.82 6.45
C GLU A 81 -4.93 0.42 6.84
N GLU A 82 -5.27 -0.62 6.08
CA GLU A 82 -4.76 -1.97 6.33
C GLU A 82 -3.25 -2.07 6.11
N VAL A 83 -2.70 -1.48 5.05
CA VAL A 83 -1.25 -1.42 4.82
C VAL A 83 -0.54 -0.76 6.01
N SER A 84 -1.05 0.35 6.52
CA SER A 84 -0.46 1.07 7.65
C SER A 84 -0.48 0.25 8.96
N LYS A 85 -1.52 -0.55 9.20
CA LYS A 85 -1.64 -1.43 10.38
C LYS A 85 -0.66 -2.60 10.35
N ILE A 86 -0.35 -3.11 9.17
CA ILE A 86 0.49 -4.31 8.99
C ILE A 86 1.97 -3.95 8.91
N SER A 87 2.30 -2.72 8.57
CA SER A 87 3.66 -2.20 8.55
C SER A 87 4.21 -2.10 9.98
N THR A 88 4.34 -3.25 10.65
CA THR A 88 5.00 -3.43 11.93
C THR A 88 6.51 -3.62 11.74
N ASP A 89 7.26 -3.78 12.84
CA ASP A 89 8.73 -3.88 12.84
C ASP A 89 9.33 -4.82 11.78
N GLU A 90 8.65 -5.91 11.44
CA GLU A 90 9.10 -6.87 10.42
C GLU A 90 8.71 -6.48 8.98
N LYS A 91 7.66 -5.64 8.83
CA LYS A 91 7.10 -5.24 7.54
C LYS A 91 7.09 -3.72 7.32
N GLN A 92 7.91 -2.97 8.06
CA GLN A 92 7.99 -1.49 7.96
C GLN A 92 8.19 -1.00 6.53
N SER A 93 8.98 -1.73 5.74
CA SER A 93 9.23 -1.38 4.34
C SER A 93 8.01 -1.60 3.42
N LEU A 94 6.93 -2.26 3.84
CA LEU A 94 5.72 -2.42 3.02
C LEU A 94 5.08 -1.07 2.71
N SER A 95 4.90 -0.20 3.71
CA SER A 95 4.38 1.16 3.48
C SER A 95 5.22 1.94 2.46
N ALA A 96 6.55 1.89 2.59
CA ALA A 96 7.45 2.55 1.66
C ALA A 96 7.32 2.02 0.23
N GLN A 97 7.29 0.71 0.07
CA GLN A 97 7.17 0.09 -1.25
C GLN A 97 5.80 0.34 -1.89
N VAL A 98 4.72 0.30 -1.11
CA VAL A 98 3.37 0.59 -1.60
C VAL A 98 3.25 2.06 -1.99
N LEU A 99 3.71 3.00 -1.16
CA LEU A 99 3.72 4.42 -1.53
C LEU A 99 4.51 4.69 -2.80
N LYS A 100 5.71 4.09 -2.92
CA LYS A 100 6.49 4.20 -4.16
C LYS A 100 5.75 3.64 -5.36
N ALA A 101 5.18 2.46 -5.25
CA ALA A 101 4.45 1.83 -6.35
C ALA A 101 3.22 2.65 -6.77
N ILE A 102 2.52 3.30 -5.81
CA ILE A 102 1.42 4.22 -6.10
C ILE A 102 1.95 5.45 -6.86
N VAL A 103 3.04 6.08 -6.39
CA VAL A 103 3.66 7.20 -7.08
C VAL A 103 4.04 6.85 -8.52
N ASP A 104 4.61 5.67 -8.74
CA ASP A 104 5.01 5.20 -10.07
C ASP A 104 3.80 4.85 -10.97
N THR A 105 2.64 4.52 -10.39
CA THR A 105 1.45 4.08 -11.13
C THR A 105 0.46 5.23 -11.35
N ASP A 106 0.10 5.93 -10.28
CA ASP A 106 -0.83 7.06 -10.27
C ASP A 106 -0.59 7.93 -9.03
N ALA A 107 0.31 8.92 -9.14
CA ALA A 107 0.73 9.77 -8.03
C ALA A 107 -0.44 10.58 -7.41
N ASP A 108 -1.48 10.90 -8.20
CA ASP A 108 -2.64 11.65 -7.71
C ASP A 108 -3.39 10.89 -6.61
N LYS A 109 -3.25 9.56 -6.56
CA LYS A 109 -3.86 8.73 -5.51
C LYS A 109 -3.27 8.96 -4.12
N ILE A 110 -2.06 9.48 -4.01
CA ILE A 110 -1.47 9.88 -2.72
C ILE A 110 -2.30 10.96 -2.04
N GLU A 111 -2.88 11.91 -2.81
CA GLU A 111 -3.71 12.98 -2.25
C GLU A 111 -5.03 12.47 -1.65
N ILE A 112 -5.53 11.32 -2.15
CA ILE A 112 -6.79 10.70 -1.71
C ILE A 112 -6.64 10.01 -0.35
N ILE A 113 -5.44 9.54 0.00
CA ILE A 113 -5.19 8.85 1.27
C ILE A 113 -5.49 9.81 2.43
N ASN A 114 -6.25 9.32 3.43
CA ASN A 114 -6.54 10.07 4.65
C ASN A 114 -5.25 10.57 5.31
N ASP A 115 -5.23 11.80 5.78
CA ASP A 115 -4.03 12.45 6.31
C ASP A 115 -3.37 11.67 7.46
N ASP A 116 -4.14 11.15 8.41
CA ASP A 116 -3.62 10.36 9.54
C ASP A 116 -2.94 9.05 9.06
N VAL A 117 -3.53 8.40 8.06
CA VAL A 117 -2.97 7.16 7.46
C VAL A 117 -1.71 7.50 6.67
N LYS A 118 -1.76 8.55 5.88
CA LYS A 118 -0.62 9.07 5.10
C LYS A 118 0.57 9.39 6.01
N GLU A 119 0.32 10.12 7.11
CA GLU A 119 1.33 10.48 8.11
C GLU A 119 1.97 9.22 8.71
N THR A 120 1.16 8.26 9.16
CA THR A 120 1.64 6.97 9.68
C THR A 120 2.52 6.22 8.66
N MET A 121 2.09 6.13 7.40
CA MET A 121 2.85 5.43 6.36
C MET A 121 4.17 6.15 6.03
N ILE A 122 4.19 7.47 6.07
CA ILE A 122 5.40 8.29 5.89
C ILE A 122 6.38 8.06 7.05
N GLU A 123 5.92 8.10 8.29
CA GLU A 123 6.74 7.80 9.48
C GLU A 123 7.37 6.41 9.38
N GLN A 124 6.58 5.39 9.03
CA GLN A 124 7.07 4.02 8.81
C GLN A 124 8.12 3.95 7.69
N THR A 125 7.94 4.73 6.63
CA THR A 125 8.90 4.83 5.52
C THR A 125 10.22 5.43 5.98
N ILE A 126 10.18 6.51 6.74
CA ILE A 126 11.36 7.18 7.30
C ILE A 126 12.08 6.26 8.29
N GLU A 127 11.33 5.61 9.18
CA GLU A 127 11.90 4.67 10.14
C GLU A 127 12.58 3.48 9.44
N SER A 128 11.96 2.95 8.39
CA SER A 128 12.58 1.92 7.55
C SER A 128 13.88 2.41 6.91
N ALA A 129 13.93 3.66 6.44
CA ALA A 129 15.14 4.26 5.89
C ALA A 129 16.26 4.40 6.94
N LYS A 130 15.91 4.79 8.17
CA LYS A 130 16.86 4.88 9.29
C LYS A 130 17.45 3.51 9.66
N ASN A 131 16.60 2.52 9.85
CA ASN A 131 17.00 1.16 10.21
C ASN A 131 17.93 0.52 9.15
N GLN A 132 17.83 0.92 7.90
CA GLN A 132 18.71 0.44 6.84
C GLN A 132 20.11 1.06 6.89
N GLN A 133 20.23 2.31 7.28
CA GLN A 133 21.54 2.96 7.50
C GLN A 133 22.33 2.24 8.62
N GLU A 134 21.62 1.62 9.56
CA GLU A 134 22.23 0.85 10.66
C GLU A 134 22.51 -0.63 10.29
N GLY A 135 22.23 -1.06 9.07
CA GLY A 135 22.53 -2.39 8.56
C GLY A 135 21.56 -3.51 8.97
N THR A 136 20.37 -3.13 9.46
CA THR A 136 19.34 -4.09 9.96
C THR A 136 18.13 -4.25 9.04
N GLY A 137 18.04 -3.49 7.95
CA GLY A 137 16.88 -3.48 7.05
C GLY A 137 16.94 -4.51 5.91
N ILE A 138 15.77 -4.86 5.37
CA ILE A 138 15.58 -5.82 4.27
C ILE A 138 15.94 -5.21 2.91
N LEU A 139 15.75 -3.89 2.73
CA LEU A 139 16.10 -3.16 1.51
C LEU A 139 17.48 -2.52 1.64
N GLN A 140 18.18 -2.29 0.54
CA GLN A 140 19.46 -1.57 0.54
C GLN A 140 19.24 -0.09 0.87
N SER A 141 20.10 0.56 1.65
CA SER A 141 19.94 1.97 2.05
C SER A 141 19.78 2.93 0.87
N GLN A 142 20.36 2.59 -0.27
CA GLN A 142 20.22 3.36 -1.50
C GLN A 142 18.80 3.31 -2.07
N ASP A 143 18.11 2.17 -1.94
CA ASP A 143 16.74 2.00 -2.42
C ASP A 143 15.76 2.82 -1.58
N MET A 144 15.94 2.85 -0.25
CA MET A 144 15.08 3.62 0.65
C MET A 144 15.27 5.13 0.48
N THR A 145 16.49 5.59 0.27
CA THR A 145 16.73 7.01 -0.04
C THR A 145 16.05 7.41 -1.35
N SER A 146 16.09 6.54 -2.36
CA SER A 146 15.37 6.75 -3.61
C SER A 146 13.86 6.82 -3.39
N ILE A 147 13.29 5.84 -2.66
CA ILE A 147 11.85 5.79 -2.34
C ILE A 147 11.39 7.07 -1.63
N VAL A 148 12.10 7.50 -0.59
CA VAL A 148 11.77 8.73 0.14
C VAL A 148 11.85 9.95 -0.78
N SER A 149 12.89 10.04 -1.63
CA SER A 149 13.04 11.12 -2.60
C SER A 149 11.92 11.13 -3.63
N ASP A 150 11.55 9.97 -4.16
CA ASP A 150 10.47 9.83 -5.13
C ASP A 150 9.11 10.24 -4.51
N ILE A 151 8.86 9.88 -3.26
CA ILE A 151 7.65 10.30 -2.52
C ILE A 151 7.65 11.84 -2.37
N ILE A 152 8.75 12.45 -1.89
CA ILE A 152 8.86 13.91 -1.72
C ILE A 152 8.58 14.66 -3.03
N VAL A 153 9.14 14.19 -4.14
CA VAL A 153 9.00 14.85 -5.45
C VAL A 153 7.56 14.77 -5.99
N ASN A 154 6.85 13.71 -5.66
CA ASN A 154 5.52 13.40 -6.21
C ASN A 154 4.36 13.64 -5.22
N THR A 155 4.61 14.25 -4.07
CA THR A 155 3.57 14.66 -3.12
C THR A 155 3.40 16.19 -3.12
N ASP A 156 2.28 16.68 -2.57
CA ASP A 156 2.05 18.10 -2.39
C ASP A 156 3.10 18.75 -1.44
N THR A 157 3.18 20.08 -1.48
CA THR A 157 4.19 20.81 -0.71
C THR A 157 4.04 20.66 0.80
N GLU A 158 2.82 20.47 1.32
CA GLU A 158 2.56 20.30 2.75
C GLU A 158 3.10 18.94 3.21
N THR A 159 2.74 17.87 2.51
CA THR A 159 3.24 16.50 2.77
C THR A 159 4.76 16.43 2.61
N ALA A 160 5.31 17.01 1.55
CA ALA A 160 6.76 17.09 1.34
C ALA A 160 7.47 17.79 2.51
N SER A 161 6.89 18.89 3.02
CA SER A 161 7.45 19.62 4.17
C SER A 161 7.41 18.82 5.46
N LYS A 162 6.35 18.05 5.71
CA LYS A 162 6.27 17.13 6.86
C LYS A 162 7.37 16.07 6.78
N ILE A 163 7.53 15.41 5.64
CA ILE A 163 8.59 14.41 5.43
C ILE A 163 9.98 14.99 5.69
N ILE A 164 10.26 16.18 5.17
CA ILE A 164 11.57 16.85 5.37
C ILE A 164 11.80 17.18 6.84
N ASN A 165 10.78 17.63 7.57
CA ASN A 165 10.89 17.91 9.00
C ASN A 165 11.17 16.63 9.80
N GLU A 166 10.45 15.53 9.53
CA GLU A 166 10.70 14.23 10.17
C GLU A 166 12.12 13.72 9.94
N ILE A 167 12.67 13.94 8.75
CA ILE A 167 14.08 13.59 8.45
C ILE A 167 15.05 14.46 9.25
N ASN A 168 14.74 15.74 9.42
CA ASN A 168 15.63 16.69 10.12
C ASN A 168 15.59 16.53 11.65
N ASP A 169 14.49 16.06 12.22
CA ASP A 169 14.33 15.87 13.68
C ASP A 169 15.01 14.58 14.18
N THR A 170 15.74 13.91 13.29
CA THR A 170 16.47 12.68 13.55
C THR A 170 17.95 12.89 13.59
#